data_63cf9840b1b6bd8b1742f530978a78e5
#
_entry.id   63cf9840b1b6bd8b1742f530978a78e5
#
_cell.length_a   1.000
_cell.length_b   1.000
_cell.length_c   1.000
_cell.angle_alpha   90.00
_cell.angle_beta   90.00
_cell.angle_gamma   90.00
#
_symmetry.space_group_name_H-M   'P 1'
#
loop_
_entity.id
_entity.type
_entity.pdbx_description
1 polymer ?
#
loop_
_entity_poly.entity_id
_entity_poly.type
_entity_poly.pdbx_seq_one_letter_code
_entity_poly.pdbx_strand_id
1 'polypeptide(L)'
;KDQGTLTHFTTEFSEAALDADMVVIGLPVRLIPESAINFSRLLPEGAVITDMGSTKAELVTAIEPELEDTGVEFLGSHPMCGSEKSGYEAGRCDLYEGAVCAITPTGLTSPEAFKKVSHLWTGVGCSLLELDPVEHDRLAARTSHLPRAVAAALCHTLEYEMEAEKRDKMVATGFLGMTRTAASEEEMWTQIMGTNSEHLLDAIGDFQRTLSILHELLSKNDEKGLREWLRSAAKIRASLNNDRPGCETG
;
A
#
# COMPACT_ATOMS: atom_id res chain seq x y z
N LYS A 1 -15.87 -13.96 -16.63
CA LYS A 1 -15.83 -15.11 -17.56
C LYS A 1 -16.02 -14.68 -19.01
N ASP A 2 -16.97 -13.79 -19.27
CA ASP A 2 -17.33 -13.38 -20.64
C ASP A 2 -16.20 -12.64 -21.39
N GLN A 3 -15.21 -12.09 -20.66
CA GLN A 3 -14.03 -11.45 -21.22
C GLN A 3 -12.81 -12.39 -21.32
N GLY A 4 -12.95 -13.67 -21.03
CA GLY A 4 -11.87 -14.66 -21.10
C GLY A 4 -10.79 -14.54 -20.02
N THR A 5 -10.99 -13.68 -19.01
CA THR A 5 -10.04 -13.42 -17.93
C THR A 5 -9.97 -14.58 -16.93
N LEU A 6 -11.07 -15.35 -16.79
CA LEU A 6 -11.18 -16.46 -15.84
C LEU A 6 -11.54 -17.74 -16.57
N THR A 7 -10.89 -18.84 -16.22
CA THR A 7 -11.25 -20.19 -16.69
C THR A 7 -12.48 -20.72 -15.95
N HIS A 8 -12.53 -20.45 -14.65
CA HIS A 8 -13.64 -20.83 -13.77
C HIS A 8 -13.92 -19.73 -12.75
N PHE A 9 -15.12 -19.68 -12.17
CA PHE A 9 -15.45 -18.83 -11.01
C PHE A 9 -16.50 -19.54 -10.15
N THR A 10 -16.41 -19.31 -8.84
CA THR A 10 -17.33 -19.80 -7.83
C THR A 10 -17.42 -18.84 -6.66
N THR A 11 -18.47 -18.93 -5.85
CA THR A 11 -18.63 -18.25 -4.57
C THR A 11 -18.31 -19.18 -3.39
N GLU A 12 -18.06 -20.46 -3.67
CA GLU A 12 -17.82 -21.49 -2.66
C GLU A 12 -16.32 -21.70 -2.45
N PHE A 13 -15.81 -21.48 -1.25
CA PHE A 13 -14.39 -21.67 -0.90
C PHE A 13 -13.89 -23.09 -1.24
N SER A 14 -14.71 -24.12 -0.95
CA SER A 14 -14.34 -25.52 -1.20
C SER A 14 -14.13 -25.82 -2.68
N GLU A 15 -14.92 -25.20 -3.56
CA GLU A 15 -14.73 -25.35 -5.01
C GLU A 15 -13.51 -24.57 -5.49
N ALA A 16 -13.27 -23.37 -4.94
CA ALA A 16 -12.11 -22.54 -5.30
C ALA A 16 -10.78 -23.17 -4.84
N ALA A 17 -10.79 -23.87 -3.70
CA ALA A 17 -9.61 -24.52 -3.14
C ALA A 17 -9.25 -25.85 -3.82
N LEU A 18 -10.19 -26.45 -4.57
CA LEU A 18 -9.99 -27.75 -5.20
C LEU A 18 -8.82 -27.69 -6.21
N ASP A 19 -7.80 -28.48 -5.99
CA ASP A 19 -6.59 -28.57 -6.82
C ASP A 19 -5.78 -27.24 -6.93
N ALA A 20 -5.98 -26.28 -6.01
CA ALA A 20 -5.22 -25.03 -6.02
C ALA A 20 -3.85 -25.19 -5.37
N ASP A 21 -2.77 -24.89 -6.10
CA ASP A 21 -1.40 -24.84 -5.59
C ASP A 21 -1.08 -23.51 -4.92
N MET A 22 -1.87 -22.47 -5.21
CA MET A 22 -1.71 -21.13 -4.67
C MET A 22 -3.04 -20.39 -4.61
N VAL A 23 -3.22 -19.63 -3.52
CA VAL A 23 -4.32 -18.67 -3.36
C VAL A 23 -3.76 -17.26 -3.22
N VAL A 24 -4.27 -16.32 -4.01
CA VAL A 24 -3.95 -14.89 -3.92
C VAL A 24 -5.17 -14.16 -3.37
N ILE A 25 -5.04 -13.55 -2.18
CA ILE A 25 -6.15 -12.87 -1.52
C ILE A 25 -6.10 -11.37 -1.83
N GLY A 26 -7.04 -10.90 -2.65
CA GLY A 26 -7.22 -9.49 -3.01
C GLY A 26 -8.45 -8.88 -2.34
N LEU A 27 -8.51 -8.91 -1.02
CA LEU A 27 -9.62 -8.41 -0.20
C LEU A 27 -9.19 -7.19 0.63
N PRO A 28 -10.15 -6.41 1.16
CA PRO A 28 -9.86 -5.43 2.20
C PRO A 28 -9.05 -6.05 3.34
N VAL A 29 -8.05 -5.31 3.86
CA VAL A 29 -6.99 -5.86 4.70
C VAL A 29 -7.51 -6.65 5.92
N ARG A 30 -8.60 -6.19 6.54
CA ARG A 30 -9.20 -6.86 7.72
C ARG A 30 -9.89 -8.19 7.40
N LEU A 31 -10.22 -8.46 6.14
CA LEU A 31 -10.85 -9.72 5.72
C LEU A 31 -9.82 -10.77 5.30
N ILE A 32 -8.56 -10.38 5.12
CA ILE A 32 -7.50 -11.29 4.68
C ILE A 32 -7.25 -12.42 5.68
N PRO A 33 -7.10 -12.18 7.01
CA PRO A 33 -6.79 -13.24 7.96
C PRO A 33 -7.86 -14.34 7.98
N GLU A 34 -9.12 -13.98 8.13
CA GLU A 34 -10.22 -14.95 8.14
C GLU A 34 -10.27 -15.76 6.84
N SER A 35 -10.09 -15.09 5.71
CA SER A 35 -10.08 -15.75 4.40
C SER A 35 -8.90 -16.70 4.26
N ALA A 36 -7.70 -16.32 4.68
CA ALA A 36 -6.51 -17.18 4.65
C ALA A 36 -6.70 -18.43 5.52
N ILE A 37 -7.20 -18.28 6.74
CA ILE A 37 -7.48 -19.38 7.66
C ILE A 37 -8.55 -20.32 7.10
N ASN A 38 -9.60 -19.79 6.47
CA ASN A 38 -10.64 -20.62 5.85
C ASN A 38 -10.08 -21.41 4.65
N PHE A 39 -9.26 -20.79 3.80
CA PHE A 39 -8.63 -21.49 2.68
C PHE A 39 -7.62 -22.54 3.16
N SER A 40 -6.82 -22.28 4.20
CA SER A 40 -5.79 -23.21 4.66
C SER A 40 -6.34 -24.58 5.04
N ARG A 41 -7.59 -24.65 5.50
CA ARG A 41 -8.28 -25.88 5.89
C ARG A 41 -8.82 -26.69 4.71
N LEU A 42 -8.80 -26.12 3.52
CA LEU A 42 -9.38 -26.72 2.30
C LEU A 42 -8.32 -27.01 1.25
N LEU A 43 -7.17 -26.34 1.35
CA LEU A 43 -6.08 -26.49 0.39
C LEU A 43 -5.27 -27.77 0.62
N PRO A 44 -4.68 -28.35 -0.42
CA PRO A 44 -3.77 -29.47 -0.29
C PRO A 44 -2.49 -29.07 0.44
N GLU A 45 -1.84 -30.04 1.09
CA GLU A 45 -0.52 -29.86 1.70
C GLU A 45 0.50 -29.34 0.67
N GLY A 46 1.31 -28.35 1.09
CA GLY A 46 2.27 -27.66 0.23
C GLY A 46 1.70 -26.55 -0.63
N ALA A 47 0.39 -26.25 -0.53
CA ALA A 47 -0.16 -25.05 -1.14
C ALA A 47 0.33 -23.80 -0.42
N VAL A 48 0.30 -22.66 -1.12
CA VAL A 48 0.75 -21.36 -0.59
C VAL A 48 -0.37 -20.34 -0.68
N ILE A 49 -0.58 -19.59 0.39
CA ILE A 49 -1.47 -18.44 0.41
C ILE A 49 -0.60 -17.18 0.39
N THR A 50 -0.93 -16.25 -0.48
CA THR A 50 -0.36 -14.89 -0.49
C THR A 50 -1.48 -13.85 -0.58
N ASP A 51 -1.17 -12.60 -0.31
CA ASP A 51 -2.13 -11.52 -0.32
C ASP A 51 -1.65 -10.31 -1.13
N MET A 52 -2.51 -9.30 -1.24
CA MET A 52 -2.23 -8.03 -1.90
C MET A 52 -2.47 -6.83 -0.95
N GLY A 53 -2.59 -7.08 0.35
CA GLY A 53 -2.90 -6.08 1.34
C GLY A 53 -1.82 -5.01 1.50
N SER A 54 -2.23 -3.82 1.91
CA SER A 54 -1.32 -2.67 2.06
C SER A 54 -0.56 -2.65 3.39
N THR A 55 -0.84 -3.56 4.32
CA THR A 55 -0.14 -3.75 5.59
C THR A 55 0.23 -5.21 5.78
N LYS A 56 1.31 -5.53 6.51
CA LYS A 56 1.84 -6.89 6.61
C LYS A 56 1.98 -7.42 8.03
N ALA A 57 2.43 -6.60 8.99
CA ALA A 57 2.79 -7.09 10.32
C ALA A 57 1.61 -7.74 11.07
N GLU A 58 0.45 -7.08 11.07
CA GLU A 58 -0.77 -7.61 11.69
C GLU A 58 -1.25 -8.87 10.97
N LEU A 59 -1.20 -8.90 9.62
CA LEU A 59 -1.62 -10.06 8.82
C LEU A 59 -0.79 -11.29 9.12
N VAL A 60 0.54 -11.16 9.06
CA VAL A 60 1.48 -12.26 9.33
C VAL A 60 1.27 -12.81 10.74
N THR A 61 1.19 -11.92 11.74
CA THR A 61 0.98 -12.31 13.13
C THR A 61 -0.36 -13.03 13.35
N ALA A 62 -1.40 -12.65 12.62
CA ALA A 62 -2.73 -13.27 12.77
C ALA A 62 -2.87 -14.58 11.98
N ILE A 63 -2.14 -14.76 10.88
CA ILE A 63 -2.35 -15.88 9.96
C ILE A 63 -1.39 -17.04 10.28
N GLU A 64 -0.09 -16.77 10.39
CA GLU A 64 0.91 -17.84 10.48
C GLU A 64 0.66 -18.86 11.61
N PRO A 65 0.31 -18.43 12.86
CA PRO A 65 0.05 -19.40 13.94
C PRO A 65 -1.14 -20.32 13.66
N GLU A 66 -2.12 -19.87 12.91
CA GLU A 66 -3.33 -20.64 12.57
C GLU A 66 -3.10 -21.65 11.46
N LEU A 67 -1.98 -21.53 10.73
CA LEU A 67 -1.61 -22.42 9.63
C LEU A 67 -0.62 -23.52 10.03
N GLU A 68 -0.05 -23.51 11.23
CA GLU A 68 1.06 -24.36 11.66
C GLU A 68 0.81 -25.87 11.42
N ASP A 69 -0.43 -26.33 11.64
CA ASP A 69 -0.80 -27.74 11.50
C ASP A 69 -1.52 -28.08 10.18
N THR A 70 -1.62 -27.13 9.26
CA THR A 70 -2.39 -27.33 8.02
C THR A 70 -1.57 -27.87 6.85
N GLY A 71 -0.26 -27.76 6.91
CA GLY A 71 0.64 -28.05 5.79
C GLY A 71 0.57 -26.99 4.67
N VAL A 72 -0.10 -25.85 4.90
CA VAL A 72 -0.22 -24.69 3.99
C VAL A 72 0.61 -23.55 4.56
N GLU A 73 1.34 -22.83 3.71
CA GLU A 73 2.15 -21.69 4.13
C GLU A 73 1.50 -20.36 3.72
N PHE A 74 1.71 -19.32 4.54
CA PHE A 74 1.39 -17.95 4.19
C PHE A 74 2.68 -17.17 3.90
N LEU A 75 2.72 -16.46 2.77
CA LEU A 75 3.77 -15.50 2.46
C LEU A 75 3.12 -14.17 2.04
N GLY A 76 3.21 -13.17 2.90
CA GLY A 76 2.65 -11.86 2.67
C GLY A 76 3.29 -11.16 1.48
N SER A 77 2.47 -10.51 0.66
CA SER A 77 2.94 -9.66 -0.42
C SER A 77 2.12 -8.37 -0.54
N HIS A 78 2.72 -7.35 -1.15
CA HIS A 78 2.08 -6.06 -1.41
C HIS A 78 2.61 -5.48 -2.72
N PRO A 79 1.90 -5.67 -3.84
CA PRO A 79 2.25 -5.01 -5.09
C PRO A 79 1.98 -3.51 -4.98
N MET A 80 3.05 -2.71 -5.08
CA MET A 80 3.01 -1.24 -4.96
C MET A 80 2.51 -0.60 -6.25
N CYS A 81 1.30 -0.95 -6.64
CA CYS A 81 0.59 -0.43 -7.80
C CYS A 81 -0.85 -0.13 -7.41
N GLY A 82 -1.47 0.80 -8.10
CA GLY A 82 -2.86 1.15 -7.84
C GLY A 82 -3.20 2.54 -8.34
N SER A 83 -4.46 2.84 -8.30
CA SER A 83 -5.01 4.15 -8.61
C SER A 83 -6.08 4.50 -7.58
N GLU A 84 -6.54 5.75 -7.61
CA GLU A 84 -7.72 6.18 -6.85
C GLU A 84 -9.03 5.55 -7.36
N LYS A 85 -8.98 4.84 -8.49
CA LYS A 85 -10.13 4.15 -9.07
C LYS A 85 -10.27 2.75 -8.47
N SER A 86 -11.48 2.32 -8.23
CA SER A 86 -11.82 1.00 -7.71
C SER A 86 -12.74 0.23 -8.66
N GLY A 87 -12.88 -1.08 -8.42
CA GLY A 87 -13.75 -1.96 -9.16
C GLY A 87 -13.12 -2.59 -10.40
N TYR A 88 -13.82 -3.57 -10.94
CA TYR A 88 -13.34 -4.39 -12.04
C TYR A 88 -12.99 -3.60 -13.32
N GLU A 89 -13.76 -2.54 -13.61
CA GLU A 89 -13.55 -1.70 -14.79
C GLU A 89 -12.26 -0.85 -14.73
N ALA A 90 -11.68 -0.70 -13.54
CA ALA A 90 -10.39 -0.04 -13.34
C ALA A 90 -9.21 -0.98 -13.59
N GLY A 91 -9.45 -2.28 -13.77
CA GLY A 91 -8.43 -3.30 -14.03
C GLY A 91 -7.76 -3.10 -15.39
N ARG A 92 -6.42 -3.27 -15.42
CA ARG A 92 -5.59 -3.19 -16.62
C ARG A 92 -4.67 -4.39 -16.65
N CYS A 93 -4.39 -4.92 -17.84
CA CYS A 93 -3.50 -6.07 -18.00
C CYS A 93 -2.02 -5.74 -17.68
N ASP A 94 -1.65 -4.47 -17.79
CA ASP A 94 -0.30 -3.94 -17.53
C ASP A 94 -0.13 -3.30 -16.13
N LEU A 95 -1.10 -3.52 -15.22
CA LEU A 95 -1.12 -2.87 -13.90
C LEU A 95 0.15 -3.13 -13.07
N TYR A 96 0.73 -4.31 -13.21
CA TYR A 96 1.89 -4.76 -12.45
C TYR A 96 3.22 -4.55 -13.17
N GLU A 97 3.21 -4.23 -14.47
CA GLU A 97 4.44 -4.06 -15.24
C GLU A 97 5.30 -2.91 -14.68
N GLY A 98 6.53 -3.24 -14.30
CA GLY A 98 7.47 -2.29 -13.70
C GLY A 98 7.15 -1.87 -12.27
N ALA A 99 6.07 -2.38 -11.66
CA ALA A 99 5.77 -2.14 -10.25
C ALA A 99 6.76 -2.87 -9.34
N VAL A 100 6.89 -2.37 -8.11
CA VAL A 100 7.60 -3.09 -7.03
C VAL A 100 6.55 -3.90 -6.26
N CYS A 101 6.81 -5.19 -6.05
CA CYS A 101 6.05 -5.98 -5.08
C CYS A 101 6.93 -6.23 -3.86
N ALA A 102 6.53 -5.71 -2.71
CA ALA A 102 7.12 -6.10 -1.44
C ALA A 102 6.66 -7.52 -1.08
N ILE A 103 7.60 -8.39 -0.72
CA ILE A 103 7.34 -9.72 -0.16
C ILE A 103 7.93 -9.79 1.23
N THR A 104 7.20 -10.41 2.15
CA THR A 104 7.55 -10.38 3.57
C THR A 104 7.75 -11.78 4.14
N PRO A 105 8.87 -12.48 3.77
CA PRO A 105 9.18 -13.78 4.32
C PRO A 105 9.47 -13.69 5.82
N THR A 106 9.15 -14.75 6.53
CA THR A 106 9.46 -14.95 7.96
C THR A 106 10.36 -16.16 8.15
N GLY A 107 10.68 -16.46 9.42
CA GLY A 107 11.40 -17.68 9.75
C GLY A 107 10.63 -18.98 9.44
N LEU A 108 9.33 -18.89 9.15
CA LEU A 108 8.45 -20.01 8.79
C LEU A 108 8.31 -20.20 7.28
N THR A 109 8.76 -19.25 6.47
CA THR A 109 8.65 -19.31 5.02
C THR A 109 9.64 -20.31 4.43
N SER A 110 9.14 -21.34 3.74
CA SER A 110 10.01 -22.29 3.04
C SER A 110 10.58 -21.70 1.74
N PRO A 111 11.72 -22.23 1.26
CA PRO A 111 12.26 -21.85 -0.05
C PRO A 111 11.28 -22.08 -1.21
N GLU A 112 10.44 -23.10 -1.10
CA GLU A 112 9.42 -23.46 -2.09
C GLU A 112 8.28 -22.43 -2.13
N ALA A 113 7.75 -22.03 -0.97
CA ALA A 113 6.73 -20.98 -0.87
C ALA A 113 7.27 -19.64 -1.39
N PHE A 114 8.49 -19.28 -0.99
CA PHE A 114 9.17 -18.09 -1.48
C PHE A 114 9.30 -18.08 -3.01
N LYS A 115 9.75 -19.23 -3.57
CA LYS A 115 9.89 -19.37 -5.03
C LYS A 115 8.56 -19.25 -5.76
N LYS A 116 7.48 -19.87 -5.25
CA LYS A 116 6.15 -19.81 -5.87
C LYS A 116 5.64 -18.37 -5.93
N VAL A 117 5.65 -17.64 -4.80
CA VAL A 117 5.17 -16.25 -4.73
C VAL A 117 6.06 -15.31 -5.54
N SER A 118 7.37 -15.49 -5.50
CA SER A 118 8.33 -14.72 -6.32
C SER A 118 8.06 -14.91 -7.80
N HIS A 119 7.81 -16.16 -8.23
CA HIS A 119 7.51 -16.44 -9.63
C HIS A 119 6.19 -15.81 -10.10
N LEU A 120 5.16 -15.81 -9.24
CA LEU A 120 3.90 -15.11 -9.52
C LEU A 120 4.15 -13.64 -9.84
N TRP A 121 4.76 -12.91 -8.91
CA TRP A 121 4.89 -11.45 -9.04
C TRP A 121 5.87 -11.04 -10.14
N THR A 122 6.97 -11.77 -10.31
CA THR A 122 7.88 -11.51 -11.44
C THR A 122 7.25 -11.88 -12.78
N GLY A 123 6.42 -12.93 -12.81
CA GLY A 123 5.69 -13.37 -14.01
C GLY A 123 4.68 -12.34 -14.52
N VAL A 124 4.13 -11.50 -13.65
CA VAL A 124 3.25 -10.38 -14.02
C VAL A 124 3.97 -9.04 -14.21
N GLY A 125 5.32 -9.04 -14.16
CA GLY A 125 6.15 -7.88 -14.46
C GLY A 125 6.62 -7.06 -13.26
N CYS A 126 6.40 -7.51 -12.02
CA CYS A 126 6.92 -6.83 -10.84
C CYS A 126 8.42 -7.07 -10.64
N SER A 127 9.11 -6.07 -10.10
CA SER A 127 10.37 -6.25 -9.39
C SER A 127 10.11 -6.54 -7.91
N LEU A 128 10.89 -7.42 -7.29
CA LEU A 128 10.67 -7.82 -5.90
C LEU A 128 11.51 -6.98 -4.94
N LEU A 129 10.92 -6.68 -3.79
CA LEU A 129 11.58 -6.09 -2.64
C LEU A 129 11.27 -6.95 -1.41
N GLU A 130 12.27 -7.65 -0.91
CA GLU A 130 12.16 -8.46 0.29
C GLU A 130 12.33 -7.58 1.53
N LEU A 131 11.38 -7.68 2.46
CA LEU A 131 11.35 -6.89 3.70
C LEU A 131 10.82 -7.75 4.85
N ASP A 132 11.25 -7.45 6.07
CA ASP A 132 10.54 -7.89 7.27
C ASP A 132 9.14 -7.26 7.31
N PRO A 133 8.09 -7.98 7.80
CA PRO A 133 6.73 -7.44 7.86
C PRO A 133 6.60 -6.09 8.60
N VAL A 134 7.32 -5.91 9.70
CA VAL A 134 7.31 -4.66 10.49
C VAL A 134 8.07 -3.56 9.75
N GLU A 135 9.20 -3.90 9.11
CA GLU A 135 9.93 -2.95 8.28
C GLU A 135 9.10 -2.47 7.09
N HIS A 136 8.36 -3.39 6.45
CA HIS A 136 7.40 -3.05 5.40
C HIS A 136 6.41 -2.00 5.89
N ASP A 137 5.76 -2.24 7.02
CA ASP A 137 4.72 -1.36 7.55
C ASP A 137 5.28 0.00 7.97
N ARG A 138 6.49 0.04 8.52
CA ARG A 138 7.21 1.29 8.83
C ARG A 138 7.52 2.12 7.58
N LEU A 139 7.94 1.48 6.49
CA LEU A 139 8.20 2.14 5.21
C LEU A 139 6.91 2.61 4.54
N ALA A 140 5.88 1.74 4.49
CA ALA A 140 4.56 2.06 3.93
C ALA A 140 3.90 3.24 4.66
N ALA A 141 4.04 3.32 5.99
CA ALA A 141 3.54 4.44 6.78
C ALA A 141 4.09 5.79 6.28
N ARG A 142 5.38 5.85 5.91
CA ARG A 142 6.05 7.10 5.48
C ARG A 142 5.87 7.40 4.00
N THR A 143 5.83 6.37 3.15
CA THR A 143 5.85 6.54 1.69
C THR A 143 4.47 6.52 1.05
N SER A 144 3.46 6.01 1.76
CA SER A 144 2.09 5.85 1.28
C SER A 144 1.06 6.44 2.25
N HIS A 145 1.01 5.96 3.51
CA HIS A 145 -0.08 6.29 4.43
C HIS A 145 0.00 7.75 4.90
N LEU A 146 1.19 8.25 5.26
CA LEU A 146 1.37 9.66 5.61
C LEU A 146 1.04 10.62 4.46
N PRO A 147 1.51 10.44 3.23
CA PRO A 147 1.08 11.25 2.10
C PRO A 147 -0.44 11.32 1.94
N ARG A 148 -1.13 10.20 2.10
CA ARG A 148 -2.60 10.14 2.04
C ARG A 148 -3.26 10.92 3.19
N ALA A 149 -2.76 10.75 4.42
CA ALA A 149 -3.23 11.48 5.60
C ALA A 149 -3.03 12.99 5.44
N VAL A 150 -1.87 13.41 4.93
CA VAL A 150 -1.54 14.82 4.65
C VAL A 150 -2.45 15.38 3.56
N ALA A 151 -2.72 14.63 2.50
CA ALA A 151 -3.66 15.04 1.45
C ALA A 151 -5.06 15.32 2.01
N ALA A 152 -5.57 14.44 2.88
CA ALA A 152 -6.85 14.65 3.56
C ALA A 152 -6.81 15.86 4.51
N ALA A 153 -5.74 16.00 5.31
CA ALA A 153 -5.56 17.12 6.21
C ALA A 153 -5.51 18.46 5.46
N LEU A 154 -4.85 18.52 4.30
CA LEU A 154 -4.84 19.72 3.45
C LEU A 154 -6.24 20.09 2.98
N CYS A 155 -7.09 19.12 2.61
CA CYS A 155 -8.48 19.40 2.28
C CYS A 155 -9.22 20.02 3.46
N HIS A 156 -9.05 19.51 4.69
CA HIS A 156 -9.69 20.07 5.88
C HIS A 156 -9.21 21.49 6.21
N THR A 157 -7.98 21.88 5.84
CA THR A 157 -7.55 23.27 6.05
C THR A 157 -8.33 24.29 5.23
N LEU A 158 -8.96 23.88 4.13
CA LEU A 158 -9.81 24.77 3.33
C LEU A 158 -11.13 25.14 4.01
N GLU A 159 -11.51 24.47 5.09
CA GLU A 159 -12.72 24.78 5.87
C GLU A 159 -12.48 25.94 6.87
N TYR A 160 -11.22 26.32 7.11
CA TYR A 160 -10.89 27.39 8.04
C TYR A 160 -11.03 28.77 7.36
N GLU A 161 -11.99 29.57 7.83
CA GLU A 161 -12.14 30.99 7.54
C GLU A 161 -12.18 31.41 6.05
N MET A 162 -12.60 30.51 5.14
CA MET A 162 -12.68 30.80 3.71
C MET A 162 -14.13 30.80 3.21
N GLU A 163 -14.51 31.86 2.49
CA GLU A 163 -15.75 31.86 1.72
C GLU A 163 -15.64 30.87 0.55
N ALA A 164 -16.55 29.90 0.46
CA ALA A 164 -16.50 28.80 -0.52
C ALA A 164 -16.30 29.29 -1.97
N GLU A 165 -17.03 30.37 -2.39
CA GLU A 165 -16.90 30.88 -3.75
C GLU A 165 -15.51 31.43 -4.07
N LYS A 166 -14.85 32.10 -3.14
CA LYS A 166 -13.48 32.61 -3.31
C LYS A 166 -12.45 31.50 -3.26
N ARG A 167 -12.62 30.57 -2.31
CA ARG A 167 -11.78 29.38 -2.17
C ARG A 167 -11.75 28.59 -3.47
N ASP A 168 -12.92 28.26 -4.03
CA ASP A 168 -13.03 27.39 -5.21
C ASP A 168 -12.37 28.04 -6.46
N LYS A 169 -12.42 29.38 -6.56
CA LYS A 169 -11.74 30.13 -7.61
C LYS A 169 -10.21 30.18 -7.44
N MET A 170 -9.71 30.04 -6.22
CA MET A 170 -8.26 30.07 -5.92
C MET A 170 -7.59 28.69 -5.91
N VAL A 171 -8.38 27.61 -5.86
CA VAL A 171 -7.84 26.25 -5.95
C VAL A 171 -7.32 26.01 -7.37
N ALA A 172 -6.03 25.72 -7.46
CA ALA A 172 -5.31 25.52 -8.72
C ALA A 172 -4.62 24.13 -8.77
N THR A 173 -3.94 23.84 -9.86
CA THR A 173 -3.30 22.54 -10.15
C THR A 173 -2.38 22.04 -9.04
N GLY A 174 -1.67 22.93 -8.35
CA GLY A 174 -0.79 22.56 -7.23
C GLY A 174 -1.57 21.91 -6.08
N PHE A 175 -2.68 22.52 -5.65
CA PHE A 175 -3.52 21.96 -4.60
C PHE A 175 -4.18 20.65 -5.05
N LEU A 176 -4.78 20.63 -6.25
CA LEU A 176 -5.44 19.45 -6.80
C LEU A 176 -4.47 18.28 -6.94
N GLY A 177 -3.24 18.53 -7.40
CA GLY A 177 -2.20 17.50 -7.49
C GLY A 177 -1.82 16.92 -6.13
N MET A 178 -1.61 17.79 -5.13
CA MET A 178 -1.25 17.38 -3.76
C MET A 178 -2.37 16.62 -3.04
N THR A 179 -3.63 16.91 -3.36
CA THR A 179 -4.81 16.34 -2.69
C THR A 179 -5.51 15.26 -3.50
N ARG A 180 -4.99 14.88 -4.67
CA ARG A 180 -5.61 13.87 -5.55
C ARG A 180 -5.96 12.57 -4.80
N THR A 181 -5.06 12.08 -3.98
CA THR A 181 -5.28 10.85 -3.20
C THR A 181 -6.32 11.01 -2.09
N ALA A 182 -6.70 12.24 -1.71
CA ALA A 182 -7.76 12.48 -0.73
C ALA A 182 -9.14 11.95 -1.19
N ALA A 183 -9.34 11.75 -2.49
CA ALA A 183 -10.57 11.23 -3.07
C ALA A 183 -10.63 9.68 -3.12
N SER A 184 -9.64 8.98 -2.58
CA SER A 184 -9.66 7.51 -2.52
C SER A 184 -10.75 7.01 -1.56
N GLU A 185 -11.16 5.77 -1.75
CA GLU A 185 -12.25 5.11 -1.02
C GLU A 185 -11.95 5.10 0.50
N GLU A 186 -12.89 5.59 1.30
CA GLU A 186 -12.70 5.87 2.73
C GLU A 186 -12.61 4.59 3.59
N GLU A 187 -13.41 3.56 3.29
CA GLU A 187 -13.43 2.34 4.09
C GLU A 187 -12.10 1.59 3.98
N MET A 188 -11.56 1.45 2.78
CA MET A 188 -10.26 0.84 2.54
C MET A 188 -9.15 1.58 3.32
N TRP A 189 -9.13 2.91 3.24
CA TRP A 189 -8.10 3.70 3.91
C TRP A 189 -8.26 3.74 5.43
N THR A 190 -9.50 3.68 5.95
CA THR A 190 -9.75 3.52 7.38
C THR A 190 -9.13 2.22 7.91
N GLN A 191 -9.26 1.13 7.16
CA GLN A 191 -8.65 -0.15 7.53
C GLN A 191 -7.13 -0.09 7.43
N ILE A 192 -6.56 0.43 6.35
CA ILE A 192 -5.10 0.56 6.16
C ILE A 192 -4.47 1.39 7.27
N MET A 193 -5.04 2.56 7.58
CA MET A 193 -4.51 3.42 8.64
C MET A 193 -4.68 2.80 10.03
N GLY A 194 -5.78 2.06 10.24
CA GLY A 194 -6.06 1.39 11.51
C GLY A 194 -5.09 0.23 11.79
N THR A 195 -4.81 -0.61 10.79
CA THR A 195 -3.90 -1.76 10.92
C THR A 195 -2.41 -1.38 10.94
N ASN A 196 -2.07 -0.14 10.60
CA ASN A 196 -0.69 0.39 10.68
C ASN A 196 -0.64 1.69 11.51
N SER A 197 -1.50 1.81 12.52
CA SER A 197 -1.68 3.06 13.26
C SER A 197 -0.43 3.48 14.05
N GLU A 198 0.31 2.55 14.63
CA GLU A 198 1.52 2.84 15.41
C GLU A 198 2.57 3.53 14.55
N HIS A 199 2.96 2.92 13.43
CA HIS A 199 3.95 3.49 12.52
C HIS A 199 3.47 4.77 11.84
N LEU A 200 2.16 4.88 11.58
CA LEU A 200 1.58 6.10 11.02
C LEU A 200 1.61 7.26 12.03
N LEU A 201 1.33 7.00 13.31
CA LEU A 201 1.45 8.01 14.38
C LEU A 201 2.88 8.53 14.50
N ASP A 202 3.87 7.66 14.44
CA ASP A 202 5.28 8.05 14.41
C ASP A 202 5.62 8.93 13.21
N ALA A 203 5.16 8.53 12.02
CA ALA A 203 5.36 9.29 10.79
C ALA A 203 4.68 10.67 10.84
N ILE A 204 3.47 10.76 11.41
CA ILE A 204 2.76 12.03 11.65
C ILE A 204 3.56 12.92 12.64
N GLY A 205 4.09 12.34 13.72
CA GLY A 205 4.92 13.07 14.67
C GLY A 205 6.18 13.66 14.03
N ASP A 206 6.86 12.92 13.16
CA ASP A 206 8.00 13.41 12.37
C ASP A 206 7.60 14.54 11.42
N PHE A 207 6.44 14.39 10.77
CA PHE A 207 5.90 15.42 9.88
C PHE A 207 5.55 16.71 10.62
N GLN A 208 4.92 16.61 11.80
CA GLN A 208 4.63 17.77 12.66
C GLN A 208 5.90 18.48 13.10
N ARG A 209 6.97 17.75 13.48
CA ARG A 209 8.27 18.34 13.80
C ARG A 209 8.86 19.10 12.61
N THR A 210 8.75 18.53 11.41
CA THR A 210 9.21 19.15 10.17
C THR A 210 8.43 20.44 9.84
N LEU A 211 7.11 20.44 10.04
CA LEU A 211 6.28 21.65 9.89
C LEU A 211 6.61 22.71 10.93
N SER A 212 6.93 22.31 12.17
CA SER A 212 7.34 23.26 13.22
C SER A 212 8.65 23.98 12.87
N ILE A 213 9.61 23.29 12.24
CA ILE A 213 10.84 23.92 11.73
C ILE A 213 10.49 24.98 10.67
N LEU A 214 9.63 24.65 9.71
CA LEU A 214 9.20 25.62 8.70
C LEU A 214 8.50 26.83 9.32
N HIS A 215 7.60 26.60 10.29
CA HIS A 215 6.91 27.66 11.01
C HIS A 215 7.92 28.58 11.75
N GLU A 216 8.93 28.02 12.39
CA GLU A 216 9.98 28.81 13.08
C GLU A 216 10.79 29.66 12.11
N LEU A 217 11.22 29.11 10.97
CA LEU A 217 11.94 29.85 9.93
C LEU A 217 11.14 31.06 9.43
N LEU A 218 9.84 30.84 9.17
CA LEU A 218 8.91 31.88 8.71
C LEU A 218 8.69 32.95 9.79
N SER A 219 8.46 32.55 11.04
CA SER A 219 8.21 33.48 12.16
C SER A 219 9.40 34.36 12.48
N LYS A 220 10.63 33.90 12.22
CA LYS A 220 11.87 34.64 12.40
C LYS A 220 12.29 35.43 11.15
N ASN A 221 11.55 35.34 10.03
CA ASN A 221 11.95 35.86 8.72
C ASN A 221 13.37 35.39 8.31
N ASP A 222 13.73 34.13 8.64
CA ASP A 222 15.03 33.56 8.26
C ASP A 222 15.03 33.08 6.81
N GLU A 223 15.19 34.02 5.89
CA GLU A 223 15.20 33.71 4.44
C GLU A 223 16.35 32.75 4.05
N LYS A 224 17.49 32.82 4.74
CA LYS A 224 18.63 31.94 4.47
C LYS A 224 18.31 30.51 4.86
N GLY A 225 17.82 30.29 6.06
CA GLY A 225 17.39 28.99 6.56
C GLY A 225 16.26 28.41 5.71
N LEU A 226 15.26 29.22 5.33
CA LEU A 226 14.17 28.81 4.46
C LEU A 226 14.68 28.34 3.09
N ARG A 227 15.61 29.06 2.49
CA ARG A 227 16.22 28.66 1.20
C ARG A 227 17.00 27.35 1.30
N GLU A 228 17.73 27.14 2.38
CA GLU A 228 18.46 25.90 2.64
C GLU A 228 17.50 24.72 2.85
N TRP A 229 16.44 24.94 3.60
CA TRP A 229 15.38 23.93 3.86
C TRP A 229 14.69 23.49 2.56
N LEU A 230 14.25 24.43 1.70
CA LEU A 230 13.65 24.14 0.39
C LEU A 230 14.63 23.45 -0.54
N ARG A 231 15.88 23.87 -0.58
CA ARG A 231 16.93 23.24 -1.40
C ARG A 231 17.18 21.78 -0.98
N SER A 232 17.16 21.50 0.32
CA SER A 232 17.30 20.14 0.84
C SER A 232 16.14 19.25 0.36
N ALA A 233 14.90 19.73 0.45
CA ALA A 233 13.72 19.00 -0.04
C ALA A 233 13.81 18.71 -1.54
N ALA A 234 14.22 19.70 -2.35
CA ALA A 234 14.42 19.53 -3.78
C ALA A 234 15.47 18.46 -4.12
N LYS A 235 16.58 18.41 -3.36
CA LYS A 235 17.62 17.38 -3.53
C LYS A 235 17.08 15.98 -3.21
N ILE A 236 16.33 15.83 -2.10
CA ILE A 236 15.70 14.56 -1.74
C ILE A 236 14.75 14.12 -2.86
N ARG A 237 13.87 15.03 -3.33
CA ARG A 237 12.93 14.71 -4.42
C ARG A 237 13.64 14.28 -5.71
N ALA A 238 14.74 14.96 -6.06
CA ALA A 238 15.52 14.62 -7.25
C ALA A 238 16.15 13.22 -7.16
N SER A 239 16.60 12.80 -5.97
CA SER A 239 17.19 11.45 -5.79
C SER A 239 16.19 10.30 -5.92
N LEU A 240 14.88 10.57 -5.83
CA LEU A 240 13.83 9.56 -5.94
C LEU A 240 13.40 9.27 -7.39
N ASN A 241 13.86 10.05 -8.37
CA ASN A 241 13.39 9.95 -9.76
C ASN A 241 14.21 9.00 -10.65
N ASN A 242 15.30 8.42 -10.14
CA ASN A 242 16.32 7.95 -11.05
C ASN A 242 16.11 6.57 -11.68
N ASP A 243 15.09 5.76 -11.26
CA ASP A 243 15.01 4.39 -11.79
C ASP A 243 13.60 3.77 -11.87
N ARG A 244 12.53 4.54 -12.02
CA ARG A 244 11.19 3.96 -12.16
C ARG A 244 10.65 4.14 -13.58
N PRO A 245 10.59 3.09 -14.40
CA PRO A 245 9.82 3.11 -15.63
C PRO A 245 8.33 3.29 -15.28
N GLY A 246 7.67 4.29 -15.85
CA GLY A 246 6.22 4.50 -15.72
C GLY A 246 5.74 5.59 -14.75
N CYS A 247 6.61 6.28 -14.02
CA CYS A 247 6.25 7.52 -13.33
C CYS A 247 6.48 8.73 -14.27
N GLU A 248 5.68 8.84 -15.31
CA GLU A 248 5.60 10.10 -16.05
C GLU A 248 4.98 11.16 -15.13
N THR A 249 5.76 12.19 -14.86
CA THR A 249 5.29 13.41 -14.20
C THR A 249 4.30 14.09 -15.12
N GLY A 250 2.99 13.89 -14.84
CA GLY A 250 1.92 14.71 -15.43
C GLY A 250 1.85 16.08 -14.76
#